data_4ab50988bdd387301790b6fc1fa2afcf
#
_entry.id   4ab50988bdd387301790b6fc1fa2afcf
#
_cell.length_a   1.000
_cell.length_b   1.000
_cell.length_c   1.000
_cell.angle_alpha   90.00
_cell.angle_beta   90.00
_cell.angle_gamma   90.00
#
_symmetry.space_group_name_H-M   'P 1'
#
loop_
_entity.id
_entity.type
_entity.pdbx_description
1 polymer ?
#
loop_
_entity_poly.entity_id
_entity_poly.type
_entity_poly.pdbx_seq_one_letter_code
_entity_poly.pdbx_strand_id
1 'polypeptide(L)'
;RPGLGHVFAFGFDPGCGVWIIVDPMRRSTAITLLPPWEFDAWLVGAIATFDVYRIEARDQTPVWAPGLWCVGAVKRLVGLKSGALSPAGLRRDLLRAGAKRVFSREGQNGSSEGRSRGDGGA
;
A
#
# COMPACT_ATOMS: atom_id res chain seq x y z
N ARG A 1 -5.57 0.78 16.05
CA ARG A 1 -5.65 2.06 15.37
C ARG A 1 -6.22 1.90 13.97
N PRO A 2 -7.34 2.56 13.64
CA PRO A 2 -7.95 2.39 12.33
C PRO A 2 -6.99 2.79 11.20
N GLY A 3 -6.97 2.02 10.13
CA GLY A 3 -6.17 2.30 8.96
C GLY A 3 -4.72 1.84 9.00
N LEU A 4 -4.23 1.36 10.13
CA LEU A 4 -2.87 0.84 10.28
C LEU A 4 -2.84 -0.62 10.72
N GLY A 5 -3.95 -1.33 10.58
CA GLY A 5 -4.06 -2.72 11.00
C GLY A 5 -3.66 -3.74 9.95
N HIS A 6 -3.51 -3.33 8.70
CA HIS A 6 -3.23 -4.26 7.60
C HIS A 6 -2.36 -3.63 6.53
N VAL A 7 -1.52 -4.45 5.91
CA VAL A 7 -0.62 -4.04 4.83
C VAL A 7 -0.72 -5.05 3.69
N PHE A 8 -0.75 -4.55 2.48
CA PHE A 8 -0.67 -5.37 1.27
C PHE A 8 0.15 -4.63 0.21
N ALA A 9 0.48 -5.30 -0.88
CA ALA A 9 1.30 -4.72 -1.93
C ALA A 9 0.66 -4.95 -3.29
N PHE A 10 0.95 -4.08 -4.23
CA PHE A 10 0.54 -4.26 -5.61
C PHE A 10 1.58 -3.67 -6.55
N GLY A 11 1.62 -4.18 -7.78
CA GLY A 11 2.53 -3.72 -8.79
C GLY A 11 2.08 -4.13 -10.18
N PHE A 12 2.60 -3.46 -11.20
CA PHE A 12 2.31 -3.77 -12.59
C PHE A 12 3.39 -4.65 -13.19
N ASP A 13 2.97 -5.71 -13.85
CA ASP A 13 3.88 -6.57 -14.63
C ASP A 13 3.77 -6.22 -16.11
N PRO A 14 4.75 -5.51 -16.68
CA PRO A 14 4.71 -5.16 -18.09
C PRO A 14 4.83 -6.35 -19.03
N GLY A 15 5.42 -7.45 -18.57
CA GLY A 15 5.55 -8.68 -19.36
C GLY A 15 4.22 -9.33 -19.68
N CYS A 16 3.30 -9.32 -18.70
CA CYS A 16 1.97 -9.89 -18.86
C CYS A 16 0.88 -8.83 -19.02
N GLY A 17 1.19 -7.56 -18.81
CA GLY A 17 0.22 -6.46 -18.94
C GLY A 17 -0.85 -6.46 -17.87
N VAL A 18 -0.56 -6.98 -16.67
CA VAL A 18 -1.52 -7.08 -15.58
C VAL A 18 -0.99 -6.45 -14.31
N TRP A 19 -1.90 -6.01 -13.47
CA TRP A 19 -1.60 -5.61 -12.10
C TRP A 19 -1.69 -6.83 -11.19
N ILE A 20 -0.70 -6.96 -10.33
CA ILE A 20 -0.62 -8.05 -9.34
C ILE A 20 -0.85 -7.45 -7.98
N ILE A 21 -1.85 -7.95 -7.26
CA ILE A 21 -2.15 -7.54 -5.89
C ILE A 21 -1.84 -8.71 -4.97
N VAL A 22 -0.97 -8.49 -4.01
CA VAL A 22 -0.59 -9.51 -3.02
C VAL A 22 -1.10 -9.06 -1.66
N ASP A 23 -2.09 -9.76 -1.15
CA ASP A 23 -2.76 -9.45 0.10
C ASP A 23 -2.53 -10.58 1.10
N PRO A 24 -1.51 -10.45 1.98
CA PRO A 24 -1.22 -11.49 2.97
C PRO A 24 -2.23 -11.42 4.11
N MET A 25 -2.99 -12.50 4.25
CA MET A 25 -3.94 -12.69 5.33
C MET A 25 -3.38 -13.64 6.38
N ARG A 26 -4.10 -13.81 7.48
CA ARG A 26 -3.60 -14.56 8.64
C ARG A 26 -3.19 -16.00 8.31
N ARG A 27 -3.96 -16.69 7.46
CA ARG A 27 -3.72 -18.11 7.15
C ARG A 27 -3.44 -18.37 5.68
N SER A 28 -3.48 -17.35 4.87
CA SER A 28 -3.31 -17.48 3.42
C SER A 28 -2.84 -16.17 2.83
N THR A 29 -2.40 -16.22 1.59
CA THR A 29 -2.10 -15.01 0.82
C THR A 29 -3.00 -15.00 -0.39
N ALA A 30 -3.79 -13.96 -0.53
CA ALA A 30 -4.60 -13.75 -1.72
C ALA A 30 -3.75 -13.07 -2.79
N ILE A 31 -3.69 -13.66 -3.98
CA ILE A 31 -3.02 -13.07 -5.13
C ILE A 31 -4.10 -12.82 -6.18
N THR A 32 -4.26 -11.56 -6.57
CA THR A 32 -5.25 -11.14 -7.54
C THR A 32 -4.55 -10.55 -8.75
N LEU A 33 -4.93 -10.98 -9.94
CA LEU A 33 -4.41 -10.44 -11.19
C LEU A 33 -5.54 -9.64 -11.85
N LEU A 34 -5.30 -8.36 -12.12
CA LEU A 34 -6.28 -7.49 -12.74
C LEU A 34 -5.75 -6.87 -14.02
N PRO A 35 -6.51 -6.89 -15.11
CA PRO A 35 -6.17 -6.08 -16.27
C PRO A 35 -6.26 -4.59 -15.92
N PRO A 36 -5.58 -3.69 -16.67
CA PRO A 36 -5.54 -2.27 -16.32
C PRO A 36 -6.91 -1.61 -16.12
N TRP A 37 -7.90 -1.98 -16.95
CA TRP A 37 -9.26 -1.39 -16.85
C TRP A 37 -9.99 -1.80 -15.57
N GLU A 38 -9.74 -2.98 -15.01
CA GLU A 38 -10.32 -3.40 -13.73
C GLU A 38 -9.52 -2.85 -12.55
N PHE A 39 -8.22 -2.68 -12.72
CA PHE A 39 -7.36 -2.15 -11.67
C PHE A 39 -7.77 -0.73 -11.29
N ASP A 40 -8.14 0.10 -12.24
CA ASP A 40 -8.53 1.49 -11.97
C ASP A 40 -9.70 1.55 -10.99
N ALA A 41 -10.72 0.71 -11.17
CA ALA A 41 -11.86 0.64 -10.26
C ALA A 41 -11.43 0.12 -8.88
N TRP A 42 -10.56 -0.89 -8.83
CA TRP A 42 -10.03 -1.41 -7.59
C TRP A 42 -9.24 -0.34 -6.83
N LEU A 43 -8.40 0.41 -7.54
CA LEU A 43 -7.56 1.45 -6.94
C LEU A 43 -8.39 2.55 -6.29
N VAL A 44 -9.49 2.95 -6.90
CA VAL A 44 -10.39 3.96 -6.33
C VAL A 44 -10.88 3.53 -4.95
N GLY A 45 -11.26 2.27 -4.79
CA GLY A 45 -11.64 1.72 -3.48
C GLY A 45 -10.47 1.67 -2.49
N ALA A 46 -9.30 1.30 -2.96
CA ALA A 46 -8.11 1.17 -2.11
C ALA A 46 -7.67 2.52 -1.56
N ILE A 47 -7.59 3.56 -2.39
CA ILE A 47 -7.14 4.89 -1.94
C ILE A 47 -8.15 5.57 -1.00
N ALA A 48 -9.41 5.16 -1.03
CA ALA A 48 -10.42 5.64 -0.09
C ALA A 48 -10.22 5.06 1.32
N THR A 49 -9.55 3.92 1.43
CA THR A 49 -9.41 3.15 2.67
C THR A 49 -7.99 3.17 3.22
N PHE A 50 -6.98 3.16 2.36
CA PHE A 50 -5.58 3.00 2.73
C PHE A 50 -4.72 4.16 2.25
N ASP A 51 -3.64 4.41 2.96
CA ASP A 51 -2.54 5.24 2.45
C ASP A 51 -1.71 4.41 1.48
N VAL A 52 -1.30 5.00 0.36
CA VAL A 52 -0.55 4.32 -0.69
C VAL A 52 0.85 4.90 -0.79
N TYR A 53 1.85 4.04 -0.75
CA TYR A 53 3.26 4.39 -0.86
C TYR A 53 3.87 3.70 -2.06
N ARG A 54 4.72 4.43 -2.78
CA ARG A 54 5.47 3.90 -3.90
C ARG A 54 6.91 3.68 -3.49
N ILE A 55 7.42 2.48 -3.77
CA ILE A 55 8.82 2.15 -3.56
C ILE A 55 9.30 1.25 -4.71
N GLU A 56 10.53 1.42 -5.14
CA GLU A 56 11.13 0.50 -6.08
C GLU A 56 11.54 -0.78 -5.35
N ALA A 57 11.12 -1.93 -5.89
CA ALA A 57 11.50 -3.22 -5.35
C ALA A 57 13.02 -3.38 -5.43
N ARG A 58 13.60 -3.83 -4.34
CA ARG A 58 15.03 -4.06 -4.24
C ARG A 58 15.37 -5.49 -4.68
N ASP A 59 16.66 -5.75 -4.73
CA ASP A 59 17.17 -7.05 -5.12
C ASP A 59 16.51 -8.19 -4.35
N GLN A 60 16.24 -9.29 -5.07
CA GLN A 60 15.45 -10.43 -4.58
C GLN A 60 16.23 -11.34 -3.62
N THR A 61 17.19 -10.83 -2.89
CA THR A 61 17.85 -11.60 -1.85
C THR A 61 16.88 -11.87 -0.70
N PRO A 62 16.85 -13.09 -0.17
CA PRO A 62 15.98 -13.39 0.96
C PRO A 62 16.28 -12.47 2.14
N VAL A 63 15.26 -11.87 2.69
CA VAL A 63 15.36 -10.96 3.82
C VAL A 63 14.66 -11.60 5.02
N TRP A 64 15.36 -11.61 6.16
CA TRP A 64 14.70 -11.96 7.41
C TRP A 64 13.72 -10.85 7.76
N ALA A 65 12.47 -11.18 7.90
CA ALA A 65 11.40 -10.20 8.02
C ALA A 65 10.43 -10.57 9.15
N PRO A 66 10.78 -10.24 10.39
CA PRO A 66 9.87 -10.47 11.50
C PRO A 66 8.71 -9.48 11.48
N GLY A 67 7.69 -9.79 12.26
CA GLY A 67 6.52 -8.93 12.41
C GLY A 67 5.24 -9.71 12.15
N LEU A 68 4.13 -8.97 12.05
CA LEU A 68 2.87 -9.54 11.63
C LEU A 68 3.03 -10.16 10.24
N TRP A 69 2.22 -11.21 9.95
CA TRP A 69 2.30 -11.91 8.67
C TRP A 69 2.24 -10.96 7.46
N CYS A 70 1.39 -9.94 7.50
CA CYS A 70 1.30 -8.96 6.41
C CYS A 70 2.54 -8.07 6.34
N VAL A 71 3.07 -7.63 7.46
CA VAL A 71 4.28 -6.80 7.52
C VAL A 71 5.50 -7.58 7.01
N GLY A 72 5.68 -8.80 7.50
CA GLY A 72 6.79 -9.66 7.06
C GLY A 72 6.72 -9.98 5.57
N ALA A 73 5.53 -10.27 5.06
CA ALA A 73 5.33 -10.56 3.64
C ALA A 73 5.67 -9.35 2.77
N VAL A 74 5.21 -8.16 3.13
CA VAL A 74 5.49 -6.95 2.36
C VAL A 74 6.98 -6.60 2.40
N LYS A 75 7.65 -6.73 3.54
CA LYS A 75 9.10 -6.55 3.63
C LYS A 75 9.85 -7.43 2.64
N ARG A 76 9.47 -8.71 2.57
CA ARG A 76 10.09 -9.66 1.63
C ARG A 76 9.83 -9.30 0.18
N LEU A 77 8.59 -8.89 -0.14
CA LEU A 77 8.22 -8.50 -1.49
C LEU A 77 9.03 -7.32 -2.01
N VAL A 78 9.24 -6.32 -1.17
CA VAL A 78 9.97 -5.10 -1.57
C VAL A 78 11.47 -5.17 -1.27
N GLY A 79 11.95 -6.25 -0.64
CA GLY A 79 13.35 -6.40 -0.30
C GLY A 79 13.82 -5.44 0.80
N LEU A 80 12.95 -5.09 1.73
CA LEU A 80 13.26 -4.14 2.79
C LEU A 80 13.78 -4.85 4.04
N LYS A 81 15.00 -4.51 4.45
CA LYS A 81 15.54 -4.91 5.74
C LYS A 81 15.03 -3.95 6.81
N SER A 82 14.23 -4.45 7.72
CA SER A 82 13.57 -3.63 8.72
C SER A 82 13.24 -4.47 9.94
N GLY A 83 13.43 -3.90 11.13
CA GLY A 83 13.03 -4.50 12.39
C GLY A 83 11.58 -4.21 12.77
N ALA A 84 10.83 -3.52 11.93
CA ALA A 84 9.44 -3.17 12.21
C ALA A 84 8.57 -4.42 12.39
N LEU A 85 7.72 -4.40 13.41
CA LEU A 85 6.82 -5.50 13.75
C LEU A 85 5.35 -5.17 13.45
N SER A 86 5.06 -3.91 13.12
CA SER A 86 3.71 -3.40 12.94
C SER A 86 3.59 -2.59 11.65
N PRO A 87 2.37 -2.41 11.12
CA PRO A 87 2.16 -1.56 9.95
C PRO A 87 2.67 -0.12 10.12
N ALA A 88 2.49 0.48 11.29
CA ALA A 88 3.01 1.82 11.58
C ALA A 88 4.54 1.88 11.52
N GLY A 89 5.22 0.90 12.10
CA GLY A 89 6.67 0.79 12.03
C GLY A 89 7.17 0.54 10.62
N LEU A 90 6.48 -0.30 9.87
CA LEU A 90 6.80 -0.56 8.46
C LEU A 90 6.68 0.72 7.63
N ARG A 91 5.61 1.49 7.80
CA ARG A 91 5.43 2.77 7.11
C ARG A 91 6.62 3.70 7.37
N ARG A 92 7.03 3.84 8.62
CA ARG A 92 8.18 4.66 9.00
C ARG A 92 9.46 4.21 8.28
N ASP A 93 9.71 2.91 8.26
CA ASP A 93 10.93 2.37 7.65
C ASP A 93 10.88 2.43 6.12
N LEU A 94 9.71 2.28 5.52
CA LEU A 94 9.53 2.50 4.08
C LEU A 94 9.87 3.94 3.69
N LEU A 95 9.38 4.91 4.45
CA LEU A 95 9.67 6.33 4.20
C LEU A 95 11.17 6.62 4.32
N ARG A 96 11.84 6.04 5.32
CA ARG A 96 13.29 6.15 5.46
C ARG A 96 14.05 5.52 4.29
N ALA A 97 13.48 4.47 3.69
CA ALA A 97 14.07 3.79 2.55
C ALA A 97 13.77 4.48 1.20
N GLY A 98 13.07 5.61 1.23
CA GLY A 98 12.81 6.41 0.05
C GLY A 98 11.41 6.24 -0.54
N ALA A 99 10.51 5.52 0.11
CA ALA A 99 9.13 5.42 -0.34
C ALA A 99 8.44 6.78 -0.30
N LYS A 100 7.58 7.03 -1.27
CA LYS A 100 6.83 8.28 -1.38
C LYS A 100 5.35 8.00 -1.20
N ARG A 101 4.68 8.79 -0.36
CA ARG A 101 3.24 8.73 -0.24
C ARG A 101 2.60 9.29 -1.51
N VAL A 102 1.86 8.45 -2.21
CA VAL A 102 1.18 8.82 -3.45
C VAL A 102 -0.24 9.28 -3.15
N PHE A 103 -0.93 8.59 -2.24
CA PHE A 103 -2.29 8.92 -1.82
C PHE A 103 -2.39 8.87 -0.31
N SER A 104 -3.12 9.82 0.27
CA SER A 104 -3.41 9.88 1.69
C SER A 104 -4.93 9.95 1.90
N ARG A 105 -5.44 9.06 2.71
CA ARG A 105 -6.85 9.06 3.11
C ARG A 105 -7.24 10.37 3.80
N GLU A 106 -6.39 10.88 4.67
CA GLU A 106 -6.62 12.13 5.39
C GLU A 106 -6.67 13.35 4.45
N GLY A 107 -5.77 13.38 3.47
CA GLY A 107 -5.74 14.43 2.46
C GLY A 107 -6.99 14.46 1.59
N GLN A 108 -7.55 13.31 1.25
CA GLN A 108 -8.79 13.22 0.48
C GLN A 108 -9.98 13.78 1.26
N ASN A 109 -10.10 13.45 2.55
CA ASN A 109 -11.14 13.98 3.41
C ASN A 109 -11.05 15.50 3.53
N GLY A 110 -9.87 16.04 3.69
CA GLY A 110 -9.63 17.48 3.73
C GLY A 110 -10.04 18.18 2.45
N SER A 111 -9.78 17.58 1.30
CA SER A 111 -10.18 18.13 0.00
C SER A 111 -11.70 18.20 -0.15
N SER A 112 -12.41 17.19 0.31
CA SER A 112 -13.87 17.16 0.27
C SER A 112 -14.48 18.27 1.11
N GLU A 113 -13.99 18.48 2.30
CA GLU A 113 -14.43 19.54 3.20
C GLU A 113 -14.20 20.94 2.61
N GLY A 114 -13.05 21.13 1.97
CA GLY A 114 -12.73 22.39 1.30
C GLY A 114 -13.71 22.72 0.19
N ARG A 115 -14.15 21.73 -0.57
CA ARG A 115 -15.13 21.94 -1.63
C ARG A 115 -16.49 22.36 -1.10
N SER A 116 -16.96 21.70 -0.05
CA SER A 116 -18.27 22.03 0.52
C SER A 116 -18.31 23.44 1.11
N ARG A 117 -17.19 23.93 1.66
CA ARG A 117 -17.10 25.31 2.15
C ARG A 117 -17.10 26.33 1.03
N GLY A 118 -16.49 26.01 -0.10
CA GLY A 118 -16.48 26.87 -1.26
C GLY A 118 -17.87 27.09 -1.84
N ASP A 119 -18.66 26.07 -1.90
CA ASP A 119 -20.03 26.16 -2.39
C ASP A 119 -20.96 26.95 -1.47
N GLY A 120 -20.70 26.92 -0.18
CA GLY A 120 -21.47 27.68 0.80
C GLY A 120 -21.21 29.17 0.80
N GLY A 121 -20.15 29.63 0.16
CA GLY A 121 -19.78 31.03 0.08
C GLY A 121 -20.32 31.79 -1.13
N ALA A 122 -21.02 31.07 -1.98
CA ALA A 122 -21.63 31.68 -3.14
C ALA A 122 -23.05 32.13 -2.84
#